data_0b014bb4bea11990fd77d2fb4e474288
#
_entry.id   0b014bb4bea11990fd77d2fb4e474288
#
_cell.length_a   1.000
_cell.length_b   1.000
_cell.length_c   1.000
_cell.angle_alpha   90.00
_cell.angle_beta   90.00
_cell.angle_gamma   90.00
#
_symmetry.space_group_name_H-M   'P 1'
#
loop_
_entity.id
_entity.type
_entity.pdbx_description
1 polymer ?
#
loop_
_entity_poly.entity_id
_entity_poly.type
_entity_poly.pdbx_seq_one_letter_code
_entity_poly.pdbx_strand_id
1 'polypeptide(L)'
;MLSLLIAPDFPPEFFANWHMFNTQLQRALDTTIHLQTPAGYREQQELLDSETVALVYANPFDAGSLMRDKGYIPLAKPDLPSDQVLVVANAQSAFATLDVLPADSRVLITANRDMESIGLGVLQGTAITADTVQWLHARTFTELARRLMANEAEAGLFLASSFRSLNASTQGSLKILFETEFEDFGHVMLLHPDFADQADKLRAALLNMAQAPVSRMTLEDLGMPKGFVAAGGAGDGKRDGGEAQDGQAEAETVVEHQTADTAQAASTAEAEQTTAAEGQPENG
;
A
#
# COMPACT_ATOMS: atom_id res chain seq x y z
N MET A 1 15.92 24.84 -14.83
CA MET A 1 14.46 24.68 -14.99
C MET A 1 14.08 23.48 -14.16
N LEU A 2 13.11 23.63 -13.26
CA LEU A 2 12.63 22.49 -12.46
C LEU A 2 11.68 21.62 -13.30
N SER A 3 11.52 20.36 -12.92
CA SER A 3 10.48 19.45 -13.42
C SER A 3 9.63 18.98 -12.24
N LEU A 4 8.34 18.74 -12.49
CA LEU A 4 7.38 18.16 -11.55
C LEU A 4 6.70 16.97 -12.21
N LEU A 5 6.90 15.80 -11.67
CA LEU A 5 6.21 14.59 -12.09
C LEU A 5 5.08 14.27 -11.12
N ILE A 6 3.90 14.01 -11.65
CA ILE A 6 2.74 13.56 -10.88
C ILE A 6 2.54 12.06 -11.10
N ALA A 7 2.44 11.30 -10.02
CA ALA A 7 2.14 9.87 -10.10
C ALA A 7 0.84 9.63 -10.92
N PRO A 8 0.77 8.58 -11.74
CA PRO A 8 -0.37 8.32 -12.64
C PRO A 8 -1.56 7.67 -11.91
N ASP A 9 -1.86 8.13 -10.71
CA ASP A 9 -2.96 7.64 -9.87
C ASP A 9 -4.29 8.30 -10.20
N PHE A 10 -4.21 9.44 -10.88
CA PHE A 10 -5.34 10.33 -11.08
C PHE A 10 -5.97 10.11 -12.46
N PRO A 11 -7.29 10.01 -12.53
CA PRO A 11 -7.99 9.92 -13.79
C PRO A 11 -7.82 11.23 -14.61
N PRO A 12 -8.01 11.17 -15.95
CA PRO A 12 -7.73 12.30 -16.85
C PRO A 12 -8.43 13.61 -16.51
N GLU A 13 -9.57 13.57 -15.84
CA GLU A 13 -10.31 14.76 -15.40
C GLU A 13 -9.52 15.64 -14.42
N PHE A 14 -8.55 15.08 -13.71
CA PHE A 14 -7.69 15.84 -12.80
C PHE A 14 -6.50 16.53 -13.50
N PHE A 15 -6.24 16.24 -14.77
CA PHE A 15 -5.07 16.82 -15.47
C PHE A 15 -5.12 18.34 -15.52
N ALA A 16 -6.29 18.92 -15.76
CA ALA A 16 -6.45 20.38 -15.75
C ALA A 16 -6.11 20.98 -14.38
N ASN A 17 -6.49 20.34 -13.31
CA ASN A 17 -6.22 20.79 -11.94
C ASN A 17 -4.73 20.68 -11.59
N TRP A 18 -4.02 19.63 -12.06
CA TRP A 18 -2.56 19.52 -11.93
C TRP A 18 -1.82 20.59 -12.73
N HIS A 19 -2.30 20.96 -13.92
CA HIS A 19 -1.77 22.10 -14.67
C HIS A 19 -1.98 23.44 -13.95
N MET A 20 -3.15 23.62 -13.32
CA MET A 20 -3.42 24.81 -12.50
C MET A 20 -2.53 24.83 -11.25
N PHE A 21 -2.39 23.70 -10.56
CA PHE A 21 -1.47 23.53 -9.43
C PHE A 21 -0.03 23.93 -9.82
N ASN A 22 0.49 23.37 -10.90
CA ASN A 22 1.82 23.69 -11.40
C ASN A 22 1.98 25.18 -11.72
N THR A 23 0.96 25.79 -12.37
CA THR A 23 0.99 27.24 -12.67
C THR A 23 1.06 28.09 -11.40
N GLN A 24 0.35 27.70 -10.35
CA GLN A 24 0.35 28.43 -9.09
C GLN A 24 1.67 28.23 -8.34
N LEU A 25 2.22 27.03 -8.36
CA LEU A 25 3.53 26.72 -7.77
C LEU A 25 4.64 27.53 -8.48
N GLN A 26 4.63 27.61 -9.82
CA GLN A 26 5.55 28.43 -10.60
C GLN A 26 5.47 29.92 -10.20
N ARG A 27 4.26 30.46 -10.02
CA ARG A 27 4.06 31.84 -9.58
C ARG A 27 4.62 32.08 -8.16
N ALA A 28 4.37 31.15 -7.24
CA ALA A 28 4.85 31.25 -5.86
C ALA A 28 6.38 31.21 -5.77
N LEU A 29 7.02 30.51 -6.68
CA LEU A 29 8.47 30.32 -6.72
C LEU A 29 9.20 31.28 -7.65
N ASP A 30 8.47 32.00 -8.50
CA ASP A 30 9.02 32.80 -9.62
C ASP A 30 10.02 31.97 -10.47
N THR A 31 9.59 30.75 -10.81
CA THR A 31 10.44 29.77 -11.50
C THR A 31 9.61 28.90 -12.42
N THR A 32 10.12 28.64 -13.63
CA THR A 32 9.47 27.73 -14.57
C THR A 32 9.62 26.29 -14.12
N ILE A 33 8.49 25.53 -14.11
CA ILE A 33 8.43 24.12 -13.76
C ILE A 33 7.78 23.36 -14.91
N HIS A 34 8.50 22.41 -15.46
CA HIS A 34 7.96 21.50 -16.49
C HIS A 34 7.14 20.40 -15.83
N LEU A 35 5.83 20.35 -16.15
CA LEU A 35 4.92 19.33 -15.63
C LEU A 35 5.00 18.06 -16.50
N GLN A 36 5.16 16.92 -15.83
CA GLN A 36 5.16 15.59 -16.43
C GLN A 36 4.01 14.76 -15.83
N THR A 37 3.14 14.24 -16.68
CA THR A 37 2.00 13.41 -16.29
C THR A 37 2.04 12.11 -17.08
N PRO A 38 2.82 11.11 -16.61
CA PRO A 38 2.96 9.83 -17.31
C PRO A 38 1.63 9.10 -17.44
N ALA A 39 1.45 8.36 -18.53
CA ALA A 39 0.22 7.62 -18.80
C ALA A 39 0.08 6.34 -17.94
N GLY A 40 1.09 5.98 -17.18
CA GLY A 40 1.10 4.83 -16.28
C GLY A 40 2.43 4.68 -15.55
N TYR A 41 2.46 3.76 -14.59
CA TYR A 41 3.63 3.57 -13.72
C TYR A 41 4.90 3.14 -14.45
N ARG A 42 4.78 2.41 -15.55
CA ARG A 42 5.93 2.03 -16.37
C ARG A 42 6.63 3.25 -16.98
N GLU A 43 5.85 4.15 -17.58
CA GLU A 43 6.38 5.39 -18.13
C GLU A 43 6.96 6.29 -17.02
N GLN A 44 6.29 6.34 -15.87
CA GLN A 44 6.83 7.04 -14.69
C GLN A 44 8.22 6.51 -14.32
N GLN A 45 8.40 5.20 -14.26
CA GLN A 45 9.68 4.61 -13.91
C GLN A 45 10.75 4.88 -14.97
N GLU A 46 10.39 4.79 -16.24
CA GLU A 46 11.29 5.12 -17.35
C GLU A 46 11.78 6.57 -17.27
N LEU A 47 10.89 7.53 -16.96
CA LEU A 47 11.25 8.93 -16.72
C LEU A 47 12.18 9.09 -15.52
N LEU A 48 11.83 8.51 -14.38
CA LEU A 48 12.61 8.58 -13.15
C LEU A 48 13.99 7.89 -13.26
N ASP A 49 14.16 6.96 -14.19
CA ASP A 49 15.44 6.26 -14.42
C ASP A 49 16.30 6.94 -15.48
N SER A 50 15.69 7.67 -16.42
CA SER A 50 16.40 8.35 -17.52
C SER A 50 16.68 9.83 -17.31
N GLU A 51 15.91 10.48 -16.43
CA GLU A 51 15.98 11.92 -16.22
C GLU A 51 16.15 12.28 -14.73
N THR A 52 16.76 13.43 -14.46
CA THR A 52 16.76 14.05 -13.13
C THR A 52 15.45 14.83 -12.94
N VAL A 53 14.44 14.21 -12.35
CA VAL A 53 13.17 14.86 -12.05
C VAL A 53 13.28 15.60 -10.73
N ALA A 54 13.14 16.93 -10.76
CA ALA A 54 13.37 17.78 -9.58
C ALA A 54 12.33 17.51 -8.47
N LEU A 55 11.04 17.47 -8.81
CA LEU A 55 9.93 17.25 -7.89
C LEU A 55 9.12 16.05 -8.33
N VAL A 56 8.75 15.19 -7.39
CA VAL A 56 7.86 14.05 -7.62
C VAL A 56 6.74 14.08 -6.60
N TYR A 57 5.51 14.18 -7.06
CA TYR A 57 4.34 13.88 -6.23
C TYR A 57 4.13 12.37 -6.28
N ALA A 58 4.76 11.70 -5.35
CA ALA A 58 4.93 10.25 -5.37
C ALA A 58 3.74 9.52 -4.76
N ASN A 59 3.36 8.42 -5.39
CA ASN A 59 2.49 7.41 -4.82
C ASN A 59 3.20 6.74 -3.63
N PRO A 60 2.49 6.36 -2.55
CA PRO A 60 3.11 5.71 -1.39
C PRO A 60 3.81 4.37 -1.71
N PHE A 61 3.45 3.70 -2.81
CA PHE A 61 4.13 2.49 -3.28
C PHE A 61 5.49 2.75 -3.97
N ASP A 62 5.82 3.99 -4.26
CA ASP A 62 7.11 4.40 -4.84
C ASP A 62 7.94 5.26 -3.89
N ALA A 63 7.28 5.95 -2.95
CA ALA A 63 7.92 6.96 -2.11
C ALA A 63 9.09 6.38 -1.29
N GLY A 64 8.91 5.19 -0.73
CA GLY A 64 9.92 4.51 0.08
C GLY A 64 11.20 4.26 -0.70
N SER A 65 11.11 3.65 -1.88
CA SER A 65 12.27 3.38 -2.73
C SER A 65 12.89 4.64 -3.30
N LEU A 66 12.11 5.64 -3.67
CA LEU A 66 12.65 6.93 -4.13
C LEU A 66 13.51 7.61 -3.06
N MET A 67 13.07 7.60 -1.80
CA MET A 67 13.85 8.14 -0.68
C MET A 67 15.08 7.29 -0.36
N ARG A 68 14.91 5.96 -0.29
CA ARG A 68 15.98 5.02 0.10
C ARG A 68 17.05 4.89 -0.98
N ASP A 69 16.64 4.67 -2.24
CA ASP A 69 17.52 4.22 -3.30
C ASP A 69 18.03 5.39 -4.16
N LYS A 70 17.24 6.47 -4.29
CA LYS A 70 17.56 7.67 -5.07
C LYS A 70 17.82 8.92 -4.22
N GLY A 71 17.67 8.82 -2.90
CA GLY A 71 17.98 9.89 -1.95
C GLY A 71 17.01 11.09 -2.01
N TYR A 72 15.80 10.92 -2.55
CA TYR A 72 14.80 11.98 -2.56
C TYR A 72 14.46 12.45 -1.15
N ILE A 73 14.23 13.75 -1.01
CA ILE A 73 13.97 14.45 0.27
C ILE A 73 12.47 14.71 0.38
N PRO A 74 11.76 14.24 1.43
CA PRO A 74 10.37 14.57 1.62
C PRO A 74 10.19 16.05 2.00
N LEU A 75 9.36 16.77 1.24
CA LEU A 75 9.05 18.18 1.47
C LEU A 75 7.75 18.38 2.23
N ALA A 76 6.67 17.82 1.69
CA ALA A 76 5.32 18.02 2.18
C ALA A 76 4.42 16.86 1.77
N LYS A 77 3.37 16.62 2.54
CA LYS A 77 2.31 15.67 2.22
C LYS A 77 0.95 16.38 2.31
N PRO A 78 -0.08 15.92 1.59
CA PRO A 78 -1.43 16.42 1.81
C PRO A 78 -1.86 16.28 3.28
N ASP A 79 -2.58 17.28 3.81
CA ASP A 79 -3.22 17.16 5.13
C ASP A 79 -4.48 16.29 5.01
N LEU A 80 -4.25 15.00 4.84
CA LEU A 80 -5.26 13.96 4.73
C LEU A 80 -4.93 12.82 5.69
N PRO A 81 -5.93 12.00 6.08
CA PRO A 81 -5.66 10.74 6.76
C PRO A 81 -4.73 9.84 5.93
N SER A 82 -4.02 8.94 6.58
CA SER A 82 -3.25 7.89 5.90
C SER A 82 -4.15 7.10 4.95
N ASP A 83 -3.60 6.72 3.80
CA ASP A 83 -4.31 5.84 2.88
C ASP A 83 -4.21 4.38 3.36
N GLN A 84 -4.94 3.52 2.74
CA GLN A 84 -5.06 2.11 3.08
C GLN A 84 -4.72 1.27 1.86
N VAL A 85 -4.22 0.06 2.08
CA VAL A 85 -4.09 -0.93 1.03
C VAL A 85 -5.28 -1.88 1.08
N LEU A 86 -5.97 -2.02 -0.04
CA LEU A 86 -7.07 -2.94 -0.21
C LEU A 86 -6.63 -4.15 -1.02
N VAL A 87 -7.00 -5.34 -0.55
CA VAL A 87 -7.01 -6.56 -1.39
C VAL A 87 -8.42 -6.74 -1.91
N VAL A 88 -8.56 -6.74 -3.22
CA VAL A 88 -9.85 -6.69 -3.92
C VAL A 88 -9.97 -7.88 -4.87
N ALA A 89 -11.16 -8.46 -4.96
CA ALA A 89 -11.46 -9.53 -5.91
C ALA A 89 -12.71 -9.17 -6.74
N ASN A 90 -12.98 -9.96 -7.79
CA ASN A 90 -14.25 -9.90 -8.50
C ASN A 90 -15.39 -10.17 -7.53
N ALA A 91 -16.47 -9.38 -7.57
CA ALA A 91 -17.63 -9.54 -6.67
C ALA A 91 -18.26 -10.93 -6.74
N GLN A 92 -18.18 -11.58 -7.90
CA GLN A 92 -18.73 -12.92 -8.13
C GLN A 92 -17.75 -14.05 -7.81
N SER A 93 -16.50 -13.75 -7.40
CA SER A 93 -15.54 -14.79 -7.02
C SER A 93 -16.03 -15.56 -5.79
N ALA A 94 -15.58 -16.81 -5.63
CA ALA A 94 -15.92 -17.63 -4.46
C ALA A 94 -15.18 -17.19 -3.18
N PHE A 95 -14.15 -16.34 -3.31
CA PHE A 95 -13.33 -15.92 -2.17
C PHE A 95 -14.08 -14.87 -1.34
N ALA A 96 -14.30 -15.14 -0.06
CA ALA A 96 -14.98 -14.22 0.86
C ALA A 96 -14.00 -13.35 1.64
N THR A 97 -12.82 -13.86 1.93
CA THR A 97 -11.79 -13.25 2.75
C THR A 97 -10.40 -13.53 2.16
N LEU A 98 -9.38 -12.86 2.67
CA LEU A 98 -8.00 -13.00 2.18
C LEU A 98 -7.40 -14.39 2.41
N ASP A 99 -7.72 -15.01 3.54
CA ASP A 99 -7.15 -16.28 4.01
C ASP A 99 -7.61 -17.51 3.20
N VAL A 100 -8.69 -17.37 2.41
CA VAL A 100 -9.17 -18.46 1.55
C VAL A 100 -8.59 -18.43 0.13
N LEU A 101 -7.71 -17.47 -0.18
CA LEU A 101 -7.03 -17.43 -1.47
C LEU A 101 -6.05 -18.61 -1.62
N PRO A 102 -6.03 -19.28 -2.78
CA PRO A 102 -5.05 -20.34 -3.07
C PRO A 102 -3.61 -19.85 -2.97
N ALA A 103 -2.69 -20.73 -2.61
CA ALA A 103 -1.26 -20.40 -2.50
C ALA A 103 -0.64 -19.90 -3.82
N ASP A 104 -1.08 -20.44 -4.95
CA ASP A 104 -0.63 -20.10 -6.30
C ASP A 104 -1.48 -19.02 -6.98
N SER A 105 -2.14 -18.17 -6.18
CA SER A 105 -2.99 -17.11 -6.69
C SER A 105 -2.24 -16.13 -7.59
N ARG A 106 -2.89 -15.76 -8.70
CA ARG A 106 -2.51 -14.60 -9.50
C ARG A 106 -2.99 -13.35 -8.79
N VAL A 107 -2.07 -12.44 -8.53
CA VAL A 107 -2.38 -11.18 -7.86
C VAL A 107 -1.99 -10.02 -8.77
N LEU A 108 -2.99 -9.21 -9.13
CA LEU A 108 -2.79 -8.01 -9.94
C LEU A 108 -2.28 -6.87 -9.06
N ILE A 109 -1.21 -6.25 -9.53
CA ILE A 109 -0.60 -5.07 -8.94
C ILE A 109 -0.29 -4.03 -10.01
N THR A 110 -0.05 -2.79 -9.59
CA THR A 110 0.53 -1.78 -10.46
C THR A 110 2.07 -1.89 -10.48
N ALA A 111 2.71 -1.36 -11.50
CA ALA A 111 4.16 -1.48 -11.68
C ALA A 111 4.96 -0.46 -10.85
N ASN A 112 4.54 -0.21 -9.61
CA ASN A 112 5.26 0.61 -8.64
C ASN A 112 6.45 -0.15 -8.04
N ARG A 113 7.47 0.57 -7.58
CA ARG A 113 8.76 0.00 -7.15
C ARG A 113 8.64 -0.94 -5.95
N ASP A 114 7.91 -0.53 -4.92
CA ASP A 114 7.80 -1.30 -3.67
C ASP A 114 6.55 -2.20 -3.62
N MET A 115 5.78 -2.29 -4.72
CA MET A 115 4.46 -2.92 -4.73
C MET A 115 4.47 -4.40 -4.39
N GLU A 116 5.44 -5.16 -4.91
CA GLU A 116 5.56 -6.59 -4.59
C GLU A 116 5.92 -6.80 -3.12
N SER A 117 6.85 -5.99 -2.59
CA SER A 117 7.26 -6.06 -1.18
C SER A 117 6.13 -5.72 -0.23
N ILE A 118 5.39 -4.64 -0.51
CA ILE A 118 4.21 -4.25 0.26
C ILE A 118 3.12 -5.32 0.15
N GLY A 119 2.91 -5.84 -1.06
CA GLY A 119 1.96 -6.92 -1.31
C GLY A 119 2.26 -8.17 -0.49
N LEU A 120 3.51 -8.60 -0.44
CA LEU A 120 3.91 -9.73 0.41
C LEU A 120 3.66 -9.45 1.90
N GLY A 121 3.89 -8.22 2.36
CA GLY A 121 3.57 -7.82 3.73
C GLY A 121 2.07 -7.91 4.03
N VAL A 122 1.22 -7.46 3.10
CA VAL A 122 -0.25 -7.53 3.22
C VAL A 122 -0.76 -8.98 3.18
N LEU A 123 -0.13 -9.83 2.38
CA LEU A 123 -0.49 -11.25 2.23
C LEU A 123 0.11 -12.14 3.33
N GLN A 124 0.87 -11.58 4.27
CA GLN A 124 1.48 -12.32 5.37
C GLN A 124 0.41 -13.03 6.23
N GLY A 125 0.65 -14.29 6.53
CA GLY A 125 -0.29 -15.13 7.30
C GLY A 125 -1.32 -15.87 6.45
N THR A 126 -1.33 -15.67 5.12
CA THR A 126 -2.10 -16.48 4.17
C THR A 126 -1.28 -17.68 3.65
N ALA A 127 -1.88 -18.48 2.78
CA ALA A 127 -1.17 -19.55 2.06
C ALA A 127 -0.22 -19.02 0.96
N ILE A 128 -0.34 -17.74 0.59
CA ILE A 128 0.42 -17.10 -0.48
C ILE A 128 1.80 -16.68 0.07
N THR A 129 2.87 -17.05 -0.65
CA THR A 129 4.25 -16.73 -0.30
C THR A 129 4.96 -16.11 -1.50
N ALA A 130 6.17 -15.59 -1.29
CA ALA A 130 7.00 -15.06 -2.37
C ALA A 130 7.29 -16.09 -3.49
N ASP A 131 7.36 -17.38 -3.13
CA ASP A 131 7.66 -18.46 -4.06
C ASP A 131 6.42 -18.96 -4.83
N THR A 132 5.22 -18.66 -4.35
CA THR A 132 3.98 -19.22 -4.89
C THR A 132 3.13 -18.18 -5.62
N VAL A 133 3.18 -16.93 -5.21
CA VAL A 133 2.39 -15.85 -5.83
C VAL A 133 2.77 -15.61 -7.28
N GLN A 134 1.76 -15.38 -8.11
CA GLN A 134 1.95 -15.00 -9.51
C GLN A 134 1.58 -13.52 -9.68
N TRP A 135 2.58 -12.64 -9.67
CA TRP A 135 2.36 -11.22 -9.89
C TRP A 135 2.00 -10.91 -11.33
N LEU A 136 0.88 -10.22 -11.52
CA LEU A 136 0.45 -9.67 -12.80
C LEU A 136 0.44 -8.15 -12.71
N HIS A 137 1.09 -7.48 -13.67
CA HIS A 137 1.23 -6.03 -13.64
C HIS A 137 0.20 -5.33 -14.52
N ALA A 138 -0.47 -4.34 -13.96
CA ALA A 138 -1.35 -3.41 -14.67
C ALA A 138 -0.67 -2.04 -14.78
N ARG A 139 -1.02 -1.27 -15.81
CA ARG A 139 -0.46 0.07 -16.03
C ARG A 139 -1.05 1.11 -15.09
N THR A 140 -2.32 0.92 -14.71
CA THR A 140 -3.08 1.84 -13.86
C THR A 140 -4.08 1.05 -13.00
N PHE A 141 -4.59 1.64 -11.93
CA PHE A 141 -5.65 1.05 -11.12
C PHE A 141 -6.96 0.81 -11.90
N THR A 142 -7.26 1.64 -12.89
CA THR A 142 -8.41 1.43 -13.79
C THR A 142 -8.23 0.16 -14.63
N GLU A 143 -7.04 -0.08 -15.17
CA GLU A 143 -6.74 -1.31 -15.89
C GLU A 143 -6.79 -2.52 -14.94
N LEU A 144 -6.23 -2.40 -13.74
CA LEU A 144 -6.27 -3.43 -12.71
C LEU A 144 -7.72 -3.85 -12.40
N ALA A 145 -8.60 -2.87 -12.14
CA ALA A 145 -10.02 -3.13 -11.91
C ALA A 145 -10.68 -3.88 -13.08
N ARG A 146 -10.44 -3.43 -14.31
CA ARG A 146 -11.00 -4.07 -15.51
C ARG A 146 -10.55 -5.53 -15.64
N ARG A 147 -9.27 -5.81 -15.37
CA ARG A 147 -8.71 -7.17 -15.45
C ARG A 147 -9.23 -8.09 -14.35
N LEU A 148 -9.45 -7.56 -13.13
CA LEU A 148 -10.14 -8.31 -12.06
C LEU A 148 -11.57 -8.66 -12.44
N MET A 149 -12.34 -7.71 -13.01
CA MET A 149 -13.69 -7.98 -13.50
C MET A 149 -13.71 -9.04 -14.60
N ALA A 150 -12.65 -9.14 -15.40
CA ALA A 150 -12.47 -10.18 -16.41
C ALA A 150 -11.98 -11.53 -15.86
N ASN A 151 -11.83 -11.67 -14.54
CA ASN A 151 -11.29 -12.86 -13.85
C ASN A 151 -9.88 -13.27 -14.33
N GLU A 152 -9.04 -12.30 -14.70
CA GLU A 152 -7.65 -12.56 -15.08
C GLU A 152 -6.77 -12.89 -13.87
N ALA A 153 -7.22 -12.56 -12.65
CA ALA A 153 -6.55 -12.83 -11.39
C ALA A 153 -7.55 -13.11 -10.26
N GLU A 154 -7.09 -13.76 -9.21
CA GLU A 154 -7.88 -14.08 -8.02
C GLU A 154 -8.06 -12.85 -7.14
N ALA A 155 -7.04 -11.99 -7.07
CA ALA A 155 -7.06 -10.75 -6.29
C ALA A 155 -6.24 -9.65 -6.96
N GLY A 156 -6.37 -8.42 -6.45
CA GLY A 156 -5.54 -7.28 -6.82
C GLY A 156 -5.38 -6.32 -5.67
N LEU A 157 -4.28 -5.58 -5.64
CA LEU A 157 -3.98 -4.61 -4.61
C LEU A 157 -4.25 -3.18 -5.10
N PHE A 158 -4.96 -2.42 -4.29
CA PHE A 158 -5.31 -1.02 -4.54
C PHE A 158 -4.88 -0.13 -3.39
N LEU A 159 -4.62 1.15 -3.69
CA LEU A 159 -4.82 2.21 -2.72
C LEU A 159 -6.32 2.42 -2.52
N ALA A 160 -6.78 2.60 -1.29
CA ALA A 160 -8.19 2.84 -0.99
C ALA A 160 -8.70 4.12 -1.68
N SER A 161 -7.90 5.17 -1.72
CA SER A 161 -8.20 6.41 -2.44
C SER A 161 -8.42 6.15 -3.94
N SER A 162 -7.54 5.37 -4.58
CA SER A 162 -7.66 5.01 -6.00
C SER A 162 -8.85 4.10 -6.27
N PHE A 163 -9.15 3.15 -5.38
CA PHE A 163 -10.35 2.31 -5.49
C PHE A 163 -11.64 3.13 -5.37
N ARG A 164 -11.70 4.05 -4.40
CA ARG A 164 -12.86 4.93 -4.19
C ARG A 164 -13.06 5.94 -5.33
N SER A 165 -12.02 6.26 -6.12
CA SER A 165 -12.10 7.11 -7.31
C SER A 165 -12.69 6.40 -8.55
N LEU A 166 -12.79 5.06 -8.54
CA LEU A 166 -13.43 4.31 -9.60
C LEU A 166 -14.92 4.64 -9.65
N ASN A 167 -15.54 4.54 -10.82
CA ASN A 167 -16.98 4.75 -10.94
C ASN A 167 -17.79 3.69 -10.16
N ALA A 168 -19.00 4.04 -9.74
CA ALA A 168 -19.84 3.19 -8.89
C ALA A 168 -20.14 1.81 -9.49
N SER A 169 -20.27 1.70 -10.81
CA SER A 169 -20.49 0.42 -11.49
C SER A 169 -19.28 -0.50 -11.37
N THR A 170 -18.07 0.05 -11.55
CA THR A 170 -16.83 -0.70 -11.39
C THR A 170 -16.62 -1.13 -9.93
N GLN A 171 -16.83 -0.22 -8.97
CA GLN A 171 -16.77 -0.56 -7.54
C GLN A 171 -17.77 -1.67 -7.18
N GLY A 172 -19.02 -1.60 -7.67
CA GLY A 172 -20.05 -2.61 -7.42
C GLY A 172 -19.77 -3.98 -8.05
N SER A 173 -18.87 -4.05 -9.04
CA SER A 173 -18.44 -5.30 -9.68
C SER A 173 -17.23 -5.95 -8.97
N LEU A 174 -16.73 -5.31 -7.92
CA LEU A 174 -15.58 -5.74 -7.13
C LEU A 174 -15.98 -5.86 -5.66
N LYS A 175 -15.23 -6.64 -4.89
CA LYS A 175 -15.39 -6.74 -3.43
C LYS A 175 -14.06 -6.66 -2.73
N ILE A 176 -14.03 -6.02 -1.58
CA ILE A 176 -12.86 -5.94 -0.71
C ILE A 176 -12.79 -7.23 0.11
N LEU A 177 -11.65 -7.93 0.02
CA LEU A 177 -11.35 -9.11 0.83
C LEU A 177 -10.63 -8.74 2.11
N PHE A 178 -9.82 -7.68 2.07
CA PHE A 178 -9.02 -7.21 3.19
C PHE A 178 -8.68 -5.73 3.02
N GLU A 179 -8.57 -5.04 4.12
CA GLU A 179 -8.16 -3.64 4.22
C GLU A 179 -7.14 -3.51 5.34
N THR A 180 -6.02 -2.87 5.09
CA THR A 180 -4.98 -2.62 6.10
C THR A 180 -4.66 -1.15 6.18
N GLU A 181 -4.33 -0.70 7.38
CA GLU A 181 -3.87 0.65 7.65
C GLU A 181 -2.36 0.64 7.89
N PHE A 182 -1.68 1.60 7.26
CA PHE A 182 -0.29 1.91 7.56
C PHE A 182 -0.22 3.34 8.08
N GLU A 183 0.56 3.57 9.11
CA GLU A 183 0.82 4.93 9.59
C GLU A 183 1.62 5.70 8.53
N ASP A 184 1.26 6.97 8.33
CA ASP A 184 1.90 7.88 7.36
C ASP A 184 1.95 7.37 5.90
N PHE A 185 1.04 6.48 5.54
CA PHE A 185 0.93 5.94 4.20
C PHE A 185 0.06 6.84 3.33
N GLY A 186 0.67 7.55 2.41
CA GLY A 186 -0.03 8.50 1.54
C GLY A 186 0.90 9.12 0.51
N HIS A 187 0.35 9.89 -0.39
CA HIS A 187 1.14 10.65 -1.35
C HIS A 187 2.04 11.65 -0.65
N VAL A 188 3.21 11.87 -1.23
CA VAL A 188 4.20 12.83 -0.71
C VAL A 188 4.88 13.57 -1.85
N MET A 189 5.12 14.86 -1.65
CA MET A 189 5.95 15.66 -2.54
C MET A 189 7.42 15.46 -2.16
N LEU A 190 8.17 14.89 -3.07
CA LEU A 190 9.59 14.57 -2.93
C LEU A 190 10.44 15.52 -3.77
N LEU A 191 11.64 15.83 -3.31
CA LEU A 191 12.64 16.66 -3.98
C LEU A 191 13.89 15.84 -4.27
N HIS A 192 14.38 15.89 -5.50
CA HIS A 192 15.65 15.26 -5.85
C HIS A 192 16.81 15.91 -5.09
N PRO A 193 17.80 15.16 -4.60
CA PRO A 193 18.90 15.68 -3.76
C PRO A 193 19.74 16.76 -4.44
N ASP A 194 19.85 16.77 -5.76
CA ASP A 194 20.55 17.82 -6.51
C ASP A 194 19.93 19.23 -6.36
N PHE A 195 18.71 19.31 -5.86
CA PHE A 195 18.00 20.58 -5.61
C PHE A 195 17.79 20.85 -4.11
N ALA A 196 18.57 20.20 -3.23
CA ALA A 196 18.42 20.31 -1.78
C ALA A 196 18.54 21.74 -1.26
N ASP A 197 19.31 22.58 -1.94
CA ASP A 197 19.45 24.02 -1.66
C ASP A 197 18.13 24.81 -1.78
N GLN A 198 17.15 24.29 -2.52
CA GLN A 198 15.83 24.88 -2.73
C GLN A 198 14.74 24.28 -1.81
N ALA A 199 15.08 23.30 -0.96
CA ALA A 199 14.11 22.54 -0.15
C ALA A 199 13.23 23.44 0.71
N ASP A 200 13.80 24.41 1.43
CA ASP A 200 13.02 25.26 2.32
C ASP A 200 12.09 26.22 1.55
N LYS A 201 12.56 26.76 0.42
CA LYS A 201 11.74 27.61 -0.45
C LYS A 201 10.56 26.83 -1.04
N LEU A 202 10.81 25.63 -1.54
CA LEU A 202 9.81 24.75 -2.12
C LEU A 202 8.80 24.28 -1.06
N ARG A 203 9.29 23.86 0.11
CA ARG A 203 8.45 23.47 1.24
C ARG A 203 7.53 24.62 1.67
N ALA A 204 8.08 25.81 1.85
CA ALA A 204 7.31 26.99 2.23
C ALA A 204 6.22 27.33 1.18
N ALA A 205 6.53 27.23 -0.12
CA ALA A 205 5.55 27.45 -1.19
C ALA A 205 4.39 26.45 -1.11
N LEU A 206 4.69 25.15 -0.91
CA LEU A 206 3.66 24.10 -0.79
C LEU A 206 2.77 24.32 0.44
N LEU A 207 3.37 24.57 1.62
CA LEU A 207 2.63 24.74 2.87
C LEU A 207 1.72 25.98 2.86
N ASN A 208 2.13 27.03 2.15
CA ASN A 208 1.35 28.27 2.05
C ASN A 208 0.32 28.28 0.91
N MET A 209 0.29 27.24 0.09
CA MET A 209 -0.52 27.22 -1.13
C MET A 209 -2.01 27.40 -0.85
N ALA A 210 -2.54 26.78 0.20
CA ALA A 210 -3.94 26.89 0.61
C ALA A 210 -4.36 28.28 1.13
N GLN A 211 -3.42 29.19 1.36
CA GLN A 211 -3.73 30.54 1.84
C GLN A 211 -4.28 31.46 0.73
N ALA A 212 -3.88 31.22 -0.53
CA ALA A 212 -4.40 31.99 -1.66
C ALA A 212 -5.74 31.39 -2.15
N PRO A 213 -6.79 32.21 -2.35
CA PRO A 213 -8.12 31.67 -2.73
C PRO A 213 -8.13 30.80 -3.98
N VAL A 214 -7.42 31.21 -5.02
CA VAL A 214 -7.33 30.45 -6.29
C VAL A 214 -6.62 29.11 -6.09
N SER A 215 -5.55 29.08 -5.30
CA SER A 215 -4.81 27.86 -5.02
C SER A 215 -5.63 26.91 -4.14
N ARG A 216 -6.39 27.46 -3.20
CA ARG A 216 -7.30 26.67 -2.36
C ARG A 216 -8.34 25.93 -3.20
N MET A 217 -9.00 26.60 -4.13
CA MET A 217 -9.96 25.97 -5.04
C MET A 217 -9.30 24.83 -5.84
N THR A 218 -8.10 25.06 -6.37
CA THR A 218 -7.36 24.01 -7.09
C THR A 218 -7.04 22.81 -6.20
N LEU A 219 -6.66 23.07 -4.93
CA LEU A 219 -6.40 22.00 -3.96
C LEU A 219 -7.67 21.25 -3.59
N GLU A 220 -8.80 21.95 -3.41
CA GLU A 220 -10.12 21.33 -3.19
C GLU A 220 -10.51 20.41 -4.37
N ASP A 221 -10.33 20.88 -5.59
CA ASP A 221 -10.60 20.10 -6.80
C ASP A 221 -9.67 18.88 -6.96
N LEU A 222 -8.47 18.94 -6.37
CA LEU A 222 -7.53 17.82 -6.29
C LEU A 222 -7.78 16.90 -5.08
N GLY A 223 -8.82 17.14 -4.28
CA GLY A 223 -9.13 16.36 -3.08
C GLY A 223 -8.25 16.68 -1.86
N MET A 224 -7.55 17.81 -1.87
CA MET A 224 -6.65 18.27 -0.82
C MET A 224 -7.14 19.58 -0.15
N PRO A 225 -8.36 19.64 0.42
CA PRO A 225 -9.01 20.91 0.83
C PRO A 225 -8.23 21.66 1.92
N LYS A 226 -7.42 20.96 2.72
CA LYS A 226 -6.58 21.56 3.75
C LYS A 226 -5.18 21.94 3.26
N GLY A 227 -4.83 21.56 2.03
CA GLY A 227 -3.51 21.76 1.44
C GLY A 227 -2.46 20.78 1.95
N PHE A 228 -1.27 21.27 2.21
CA PHE A 228 -0.12 20.47 2.58
C PHE A 228 0.35 20.75 4.01
N VAL A 229 0.88 19.73 4.66
CA VAL A 229 1.66 19.79 5.90
C VAL A 229 3.09 19.33 5.61
N ALA A 230 4.05 19.71 6.47
CA ALA A 230 5.41 19.24 6.33
C ALA A 230 5.47 17.71 6.40
N ALA A 231 6.13 17.09 5.45
CA ALA A 231 6.48 15.69 5.59
C ALA A 231 7.59 15.58 6.63
N GLY A 232 7.40 14.74 7.66
CA GLY A 232 8.44 14.45 8.64
C GLY A 232 9.67 13.92 7.92
N GLY A 233 10.86 14.45 8.23
CA GLY A 233 12.11 13.82 7.82
C GLY A 233 12.15 12.41 8.43
N ALA A 234 12.68 11.45 7.70
CA ALA A 234 12.99 10.14 8.26
C ALA A 234 13.98 10.34 9.43
N GLY A 235 13.48 10.54 10.66
CA GLY A 235 14.35 10.83 11.81
C GLY A 235 13.65 11.33 13.08
N ASP A 236 12.42 11.83 13.01
CA ASP A 236 11.70 12.25 14.24
C ASP A 236 10.76 11.19 14.81
N GLY A 237 11.12 9.92 14.68
CA GLY A 237 10.67 8.92 15.62
C GLY A 237 11.32 9.25 16.96
N LYS A 238 10.65 10.06 17.78
CA LYS A 238 10.95 10.20 19.20
C LYS A 238 10.91 8.80 19.79
N ARG A 239 12.08 8.16 19.89
CA ARG A 239 12.26 7.08 20.82
C ARG A 239 12.03 7.75 22.20
N ASP A 240 10.84 7.57 22.73
CA ASP A 240 10.65 7.75 24.15
C ASP A 240 11.62 6.75 24.81
N GLY A 241 12.72 7.34 25.28
CA GLY A 241 13.69 6.64 26.08
C GLY A 241 13.02 6.28 27.41
N GLY A 242 12.44 5.09 27.43
CA GLY A 242 12.25 4.42 28.69
C GLY A 242 13.64 4.20 29.28
N GLU A 243 13.95 4.99 30.30
CA GLU A 243 15.11 4.79 31.15
C GLU A 243 15.12 3.31 31.61
N ALA A 244 16.05 2.55 31.06
CA ALA A 244 16.42 1.27 31.63
C ALA A 244 17.05 1.57 33.00
N GLN A 245 16.28 1.43 34.06
CA GLN A 245 16.84 1.30 35.39
C GLN A 245 17.67 0.01 35.43
N ASP A 246 18.97 0.20 35.59
CA ASP A 246 19.91 -0.81 36.07
C ASP A 246 19.37 -1.39 37.38
N GLY A 247 18.80 -2.57 37.27
CA GLY A 247 18.48 -3.43 38.43
C GLY A 247 19.36 -4.65 38.34
N GLN A 248 20.50 -4.59 39.01
CA GLN A 248 21.25 -5.78 39.43
C GLN A 248 20.30 -6.68 40.22
N ALA A 249 20.04 -7.86 39.74
CA ALA A 249 19.46 -8.94 40.52
C ALA A 249 20.45 -10.10 40.53
N GLU A 250 20.96 -10.34 41.70
CA GLU A 250 21.82 -11.40 42.10
C GLU A 250 21.17 -12.76 41.80
N ALA A 251 22.04 -13.70 41.41
CA ALA A 251 21.72 -15.09 41.29
C ALA A 251 21.51 -15.71 42.69
N GLU A 252 20.35 -16.24 42.93
CA GLU A 252 20.19 -17.25 44.01
C GLU A 252 19.55 -18.50 43.44
N THR A 253 20.38 -19.53 43.53
CA THR A 253 20.11 -20.94 43.31
C THR A 253 19.26 -21.45 44.47
N VAL A 254 18.10 -22.04 44.20
CA VAL A 254 17.49 -23.01 45.12
C VAL A 254 17.01 -24.22 44.35
N VAL A 255 17.53 -25.33 44.84
CA VAL A 255 17.44 -26.71 44.44
C VAL A 255 16.13 -27.34 44.94
N GLU A 256 15.60 -28.28 44.11
CA GLU A 256 14.89 -29.51 44.50
C GLU A 256 13.77 -29.51 45.56
N HIS A 257 12.64 -30.06 45.24
CA HIS A 257 12.18 -31.39 45.76
C HIS A 257 10.75 -31.71 45.27
N GLN A 258 10.69 -32.88 44.62
CA GLN A 258 9.93 -34.10 44.96
C GLN A 258 8.44 -34.09 44.64
N THR A 259 8.14 -34.96 43.80
CA THR A 259 7.67 -36.38 43.81
C THR A 259 6.18 -36.55 43.92
N ALA A 260 5.75 -37.24 42.92
CA ALA A 260 5.09 -38.54 42.96
C ALA A 260 3.56 -38.58 43.19
N ASP A 261 3.04 -39.32 42.30
CA ASP A 261 2.12 -40.46 42.50
C ASP A 261 0.65 -40.11 42.27
N THR A 262 0.00 -40.79 41.45
CA THR A 262 -0.65 -42.09 41.31
C THR A 262 -1.38 -42.16 40.01
N ALA A 263 -1.11 -42.94 39.05
CA ALA A 263 -1.35 -44.37 38.84
C ALA A 263 -2.83 -44.81 38.92
N GLN A 264 -3.26 -45.33 37.79
CA GLN A 264 -4.03 -46.54 37.68
C GLN A 264 -5.56 -46.49 37.70
N ALA A 265 -6.13 -46.84 36.59
CA ALA A 265 -7.02 -47.99 36.30
C ALA A 265 -7.48 -47.85 34.84
N ALA A 266 -6.99 -48.59 33.89
CA ALA A 266 -7.16 -50.01 33.61
C ALA A 266 -8.62 -50.38 33.38
N SER A 267 -8.86 -50.77 32.19
CA SER A 267 -9.23 -52.11 31.73
C SER A 267 -10.64 -52.34 31.24
N THR A 268 -10.65 -52.86 30.05
CA THR A 268 -11.51 -53.96 29.51
C THR A 268 -12.97 -53.63 29.20
N ALA A 269 -13.55 -54.06 28.11
CA ALA A 269 -13.54 -55.26 27.31
C ALA A 269 -14.03 -54.94 25.89
N GLU A 270 -13.43 -55.42 24.80
CA GLU A 270 -13.68 -56.66 24.08
C GLU A 270 -15.17 -56.89 23.72
N ALA A 271 -15.35 -56.79 22.42
CA ALA A 271 -15.62 -57.84 21.44
C ALA A 271 -17.05 -58.37 21.40
N GLU A 272 -17.58 -58.34 20.21
CA GLU A 272 -18.29 -59.41 19.47
C GLU A 272 -18.81 -58.81 18.18
N GLN A 273 -18.30 -59.12 16.98
CA GLN A 273 -18.57 -60.28 16.11
C GLN A 273 -20.08 -60.55 16.01
N THR A 274 -20.71 -60.51 14.87
CA THR A 274 -20.60 -61.47 13.79
C THR A 274 -21.68 -61.17 12.71
N THR A 275 -21.28 -61.30 11.46
CA THR A 275 -21.84 -62.05 10.33
C THR A 275 -23.16 -61.69 9.66
N ALA A 276 -22.98 -61.59 8.39
CA ALA A 276 -23.64 -62.25 7.25
C ALA A 276 -24.97 -61.63 6.80
N ALA A 277 -25.39 -61.60 5.60
CA ALA A 277 -24.96 -62.16 4.33
C ALA A 277 -25.79 -61.51 3.21
N GLU A 278 -25.23 -61.45 2.04
CA GLU A 278 -25.80 -61.77 0.73
C GLU A 278 -27.20 -61.31 0.34
N GLY A 279 -27.27 -60.72 -0.84
CA GLY A 279 -28.48 -60.64 -1.62
C GLY A 279 -28.42 -59.64 -2.77
N GLN A 280 -27.69 -59.90 -3.84
CA GLN A 280 -28.15 -59.57 -5.19
C GLN A 280 -29.16 -60.63 -5.65
N PRO A 281 -30.03 -60.39 -6.63
CA PRO A 281 -29.73 -59.90 -7.97
C PRO A 281 -30.82 -59.06 -8.67
N GLU A 282 -30.36 -58.43 -9.74
CA GLU A 282 -30.92 -58.27 -11.12
C GLU A 282 -32.40 -57.92 -11.39
N ASN A 283 -32.48 -57.07 -12.39
CA ASN A 283 -33.43 -56.92 -13.48
C ASN A 283 -34.44 -55.75 -13.46
N GLY A 284 -34.33 -55.04 -14.57
CA GLY A 284 -35.31 -54.14 -15.11
C GLY A 284 -34.66 -53.02 -15.92
#